data_01376cb9af4bf008ef6fce2ec6ecb13e
#
_entry.id   01376cb9af4bf008ef6fce2ec6ecb13e
#
_cell.length_a   1.000
_cell.length_b   1.000
_cell.length_c   1.000
_cell.angle_alpha   90.00
_cell.angle_beta   90.00
_cell.angle_gamma   90.00
#
_symmetry.space_group_name_H-M   'P 1'
#
loop_
_entity.id
_entity.type
_entity.pdbx_description
1 polymer ?
#
loop_
_entity_poly.entity_id
_entity_poly.type
_entity_poly.pdbx_seq_one_letter_code
_entity_poly.pdbx_strand_id
1 'polypeptide(L)'
;MNLRHAMVRAGGGIASRWRNAWFRALGVRLGGYVLMRKISIPRRWNDITIEEGTSLDDGVVLLCSGSPKRDKLVIHARTYINRYTMIDASERIEIGSDCMIGPHCYITDSDHGHALGLLVGKQPSISAPVRIGHNVWLGAGVIVLKGVTIGDNAVVGAGSVVTKEVPANAKVVGVPARVIQQTE
;
A
#
# COMPACT_ATOMS: atom_id res chain seq x y z
N MET A 1 -34.49 -2.78 -0.83
CA MET A 1 -33.14 -3.17 -0.41
C MET A 1 -33.22 -4.63 0.05
N ASN A 2 -32.55 -5.55 -0.64
CA ASN A 2 -32.76 -6.99 -0.49
C ASN A 2 -32.13 -7.49 0.83
N LEU A 3 -32.89 -8.23 1.67
CA LEU A 3 -32.49 -8.74 2.98
C LEU A 3 -31.12 -9.47 2.94
N ARG A 4 -30.84 -10.22 1.86
CA ARG A 4 -29.55 -10.87 1.63
C ARG A 4 -28.39 -9.87 1.57
N HIS A 5 -28.54 -8.72 0.90
CA HIS A 5 -27.51 -7.69 0.85
C HIS A 5 -27.26 -7.04 2.22
N ALA A 6 -28.31 -6.85 3.01
CA ALA A 6 -28.19 -6.32 4.37
C ALA A 6 -27.44 -7.31 5.29
N MET A 7 -27.76 -8.61 5.20
CA MET A 7 -27.06 -9.66 5.99
C MET A 7 -25.57 -9.80 5.60
N VAL A 8 -25.25 -9.75 4.30
CA VAL A 8 -23.84 -9.81 3.83
C VAL A 8 -23.05 -8.57 4.29
N ARG A 9 -23.67 -7.39 4.28
CA ARG A 9 -23.04 -6.16 4.79
C ARG A 9 -22.83 -6.20 6.30
N ALA A 10 -23.83 -6.68 7.06
CA ALA A 10 -23.75 -6.83 8.51
C ALA A 10 -22.68 -7.87 8.92
N GLY A 11 -22.67 -9.04 8.28
CA GLY A 11 -21.67 -10.07 8.52
C GLY A 11 -20.24 -9.61 8.18
N GLY A 12 -20.08 -8.82 7.12
CA GLY A 12 -18.79 -8.20 6.77
C GLY A 12 -18.28 -7.24 7.84
N GLY A 13 -19.17 -6.46 8.44
CA GLY A 13 -18.83 -5.52 9.52
C GLY A 13 -18.38 -6.21 10.82
N ILE A 14 -19.06 -7.29 11.21
CA ILE A 14 -18.68 -8.08 12.40
C ILE A 14 -17.32 -8.74 12.17
N ALA A 15 -17.12 -9.41 11.04
CA ALA A 15 -15.85 -10.05 10.71
C ALA A 15 -14.69 -9.05 10.65
N SER A 16 -14.93 -7.82 10.17
CA SER A 16 -13.93 -6.75 10.17
C SER A 16 -13.55 -6.33 11.58
N ARG A 17 -14.52 -6.20 12.51
CA ARG A 17 -14.24 -5.87 13.92
C ARG A 17 -13.40 -6.94 14.62
N TRP A 18 -13.68 -8.21 14.37
CA TRP A 18 -12.85 -9.31 14.87
C TRP A 18 -11.41 -9.22 14.33
N ARG A 19 -11.23 -8.92 13.03
CA ARG A 19 -9.90 -8.72 12.46
C ARG A 19 -9.17 -7.52 13.08
N ASN A 20 -9.87 -6.42 13.35
CA ASN A 20 -9.28 -5.28 14.07
C ASN A 20 -8.78 -5.68 15.46
N ALA A 21 -9.58 -6.41 16.23
CA ALA A 21 -9.18 -6.91 17.56
C ALA A 21 -7.99 -7.87 17.44
N TRP A 22 -8.04 -8.80 16.51
CA TRP A 22 -6.99 -9.79 16.26
C TRP A 22 -5.66 -9.14 15.88
N PHE A 23 -5.64 -8.25 14.87
CA PHE A 23 -4.40 -7.60 14.44
C PHE A 23 -3.85 -6.65 15.50
N ARG A 24 -4.69 -5.98 16.29
CA ARG A 24 -4.22 -5.22 17.47
C ARG A 24 -3.53 -6.13 18.49
N ALA A 25 -4.09 -7.27 18.78
CA ALA A 25 -3.50 -8.24 19.72
C ALA A 25 -2.15 -8.78 19.21
N LEU A 26 -1.97 -8.89 17.89
CA LEU A 26 -0.70 -9.26 17.26
C LEU A 26 0.32 -8.10 17.21
N GLY A 27 -0.10 -6.86 17.47
CA GLY A 27 0.79 -5.71 17.54
C GLY A 27 0.66 -4.67 16.42
N VAL A 28 -0.27 -4.84 15.46
CA VAL A 28 -0.58 -3.80 14.47
C VAL A 28 -1.20 -2.59 15.17
N ARG A 29 -0.70 -1.41 14.90
CA ARG A 29 -1.28 -0.17 15.42
C ARG A 29 -2.41 0.30 14.52
N LEU A 30 -3.62 0.33 15.08
CA LEU A 30 -4.80 0.83 14.40
C LEU A 30 -5.27 2.11 15.12
N GLY A 31 -5.24 3.25 14.41
CA GLY A 31 -5.65 4.56 14.93
C GLY A 31 -7.15 4.69 15.24
N GLY A 32 -7.96 3.75 14.76
CA GLY A 32 -9.41 3.70 14.96
C GLY A 32 -9.98 2.44 14.33
N TYR A 33 -11.20 2.52 13.81
CA TYR A 33 -11.79 1.42 13.05
C TYR A 33 -11.28 1.42 11.61
N VAL A 34 -10.76 0.27 11.18
CA VAL A 34 -10.30 0.00 9.81
C VAL A 34 -11.22 -1.05 9.21
N LEU A 35 -11.81 -0.78 8.05
CA LEU A 35 -12.60 -1.79 7.35
C LEU A 35 -11.66 -2.82 6.72
N MET A 36 -11.59 -4.00 7.30
CA MET A 36 -10.74 -5.09 6.81
C MET A 36 -11.59 -6.23 6.27
N ARG A 37 -11.45 -6.52 4.98
CA ARG A 37 -11.95 -7.77 4.39
C ARG A 37 -10.93 -8.90 4.61
N LYS A 38 -10.89 -9.93 3.79
CA LYS A 38 -9.93 -11.04 3.93
C LYS A 38 -8.55 -10.59 3.47
N ILE A 39 -7.81 -9.96 4.37
CA ILE A 39 -6.44 -9.48 4.15
C ILE A 39 -5.42 -10.42 4.77
N SER A 40 -4.15 -10.27 4.40
CA SER A 40 -3.01 -11.01 4.95
C SER A 40 -1.93 -10.06 5.49
N ILE A 41 -1.53 -10.28 6.74
CA ILE A 41 -0.34 -9.69 7.37
C ILE A 41 0.46 -10.84 7.98
N PRO A 42 1.38 -11.47 7.23
CA PRO A 42 1.96 -12.75 7.63
C PRO A 42 2.96 -12.65 8.78
N ARG A 43 3.57 -11.47 9.00
CA ARG A 43 4.61 -11.25 10.03
C ARG A 43 4.87 -9.76 10.27
N ARG A 44 5.69 -9.44 11.31
CA ARG A 44 6.13 -8.06 11.61
C ARG A 44 4.99 -7.09 11.90
N TRP A 45 3.99 -7.54 12.62
CA TRP A 45 2.78 -6.75 12.94
C TRP A 45 3.09 -5.42 13.63
N ASN A 46 4.14 -5.38 14.50
CA ASN A 46 4.57 -4.15 15.20
C ASN A 46 5.16 -3.07 14.28
N ASP A 47 5.53 -3.44 13.04
CA ASP A 47 6.11 -2.53 12.05
C ASP A 47 5.04 -1.77 11.25
N ILE A 48 3.75 -2.07 11.49
CA ILE A 48 2.62 -1.59 10.69
C ILE A 48 1.71 -0.67 11.52
N THR A 49 1.40 0.48 10.95
CA THR A 49 0.40 1.44 11.45
C THR A 49 -0.63 1.72 10.36
N ILE A 50 -1.90 1.65 10.72
CA ILE A 50 -3.04 1.93 9.83
C ILE A 50 -3.99 2.86 10.58
N GLU A 51 -4.27 4.01 10.02
CA GLU A 51 -5.13 5.00 10.64
C GLU A 51 -6.62 4.75 10.36
N GLU A 52 -7.46 5.45 11.10
CA GLU A 52 -8.91 5.28 11.08
C GLU A 52 -9.54 5.55 9.71
N GLY A 53 -10.67 4.91 9.45
CA GLY A 53 -11.42 5.08 8.21
C GLY A 53 -10.78 4.42 6.99
N THR A 54 -9.58 3.88 7.12
CA THR A 54 -8.92 3.11 6.05
C THR A 54 -9.73 1.86 5.72
N SER A 55 -9.77 1.50 4.44
CA SER A 55 -10.47 0.32 3.95
C SER A 55 -9.53 -0.58 3.14
N LEU A 56 -9.41 -1.83 3.57
CA LEU A 56 -8.59 -2.86 2.94
C LEU A 56 -9.49 -3.97 2.40
N ASP A 57 -9.49 -4.16 1.07
CA ASP A 57 -10.37 -5.13 0.40
C ASP A 57 -9.76 -6.55 0.38
N ASP A 58 -10.48 -7.51 -0.20
CA ASP A 58 -10.11 -8.92 -0.23
C ASP A 58 -8.76 -9.14 -0.93
N GLY A 59 -7.91 -9.98 -0.35
CA GLY A 59 -6.62 -10.36 -0.91
C GLY A 59 -5.51 -9.31 -0.78
N VAL A 60 -5.75 -8.19 -0.10
CA VAL A 60 -4.69 -7.23 0.21
C VAL A 60 -3.63 -7.89 1.09
N VAL A 61 -2.36 -7.73 0.72
CA VAL A 61 -1.20 -8.25 1.47
C VAL A 61 -0.35 -7.09 1.93
N LEU A 62 -0.16 -6.99 3.26
CA LEU A 62 0.76 -6.04 3.88
C LEU A 62 1.95 -6.83 4.43
N LEU A 63 3.08 -6.75 3.76
CA LEU A 63 4.30 -7.45 4.11
C LEU A 63 5.35 -6.45 4.62
N CYS A 64 5.96 -6.78 5.76
CA CYS A 64 7.16 -6.10 6.23
C CYS A 64 8.30 -7.12 6.33
N SER A 65 9.47 -6.76 5.78
CA SER A 65 10.66 -7.59 5.74
C SER A 65 11.87 -6.86 6.34
N GLY A 66 13.04 -7.49 6.36
CA GLY A 66 14.25 -6.93 6.94
C GLY A 66 14.22 -6.84 8.47
N SER A 67 15.04 -5.96 9.06
CA SER A 67 15.11 -5.74 10.50
C SER A 67 13.82 -5.13 11.05
N PRO A 68 13.37 -5.49 12.26
CA PRO A 68 12.20 -4.85 12.88
C PRO A 68 12.40 -3.34 13.00
N LYS A 69 11.40 -2.58 12.58
CA LYS A 69 11.42 -1.11 12.69
C LYS A 69 10.01 -0.60 12.84
N ARG A 70 9.74 0.11 13.91
CA ARG A 70 8.44 0.73 14.12
C ARG A 70 8.06 1.67 12.96
N ASP A 71 6.78 1.66 12.57
CA ASP A 71 6.26 2.49 11.48
C ASP A 71 6.97 2.30 10.12
N LYS A 72 7.37 1.07 9.84
CA LYS A 72 7.94 0.70 8.55
C LYS A 72 6.90 0.83 7.42
N LEU A 73 5.69 0.39 7.68
CA LEU A 73 4.53 0.62 6.82
C LEU A 73 3.52 1.48 7.56
N VAL A 74 3.23 2.66 7.02
CA VAL A 74 2.23 3.59 7.53
C VAL A 74 1.19 3.85 6.46
N ILE A 75 -0.08 3.62 6.78
CA ILE A 75 -1.22 3.95 5.92
C ILE A 75 -2.08 4.96 6.69
N HIS A 76 -2.12 6.18 6.18
CA HIS A 76 -2.88 7.27 6.82
C HIS A 76 -4.38 7.15 6.56
N ALA A 77 -5.13 8.00 7.26
CA ALA A 77 -6.59 7.90 7.41
C ALA A 77 -7.35 7.92 6.08
N ARG A 78 -8.49 7.23 6.04
CA ARG A 78 -9.49 7.23 4.95
C ARG A 78 -8.96 6.76 3.60
N THR A 79 -7.81 6.10 3.58
CA THR A 79 -7.24 5.52 2.36
C THR A 79 -7.91 4.19 2.02
N TYR A 80 -8.25 4.01 0.74
CA TYR A 80 -8.82 2.77 0.22
C TYR A 80 -7.78 1.98 -0.57
N ILE A 81 -7.58 0.71 -0.20
CA ILE A 81 -6.71 -0.23 -0.90
C ILE A 81 -7.56 -1.37 -1.44
N ASN A 82 -7.60 -1.46 -2.76
CA ASN A 82 -8.44 -2.41 -3.48
C ASN A 82 -7.78 -3.80 -3.55
N ARG A 83 -8.55 -4.76 -4.06
CA ARG A 83 -8.28 -6.20 -4.06
C ARG A 83 -6.92 -6.58 -4.62
N TYR A 84 -6.29 -7.58 -3.98
CA TYR A 84 -5.05 -8.21 -4.43
C TYR A 84 -3.88 -7.24 -4.60
N THR A 85 -3.95 -6.07 -3.98
CA THR A 85 -2.81 -5.16 -3.90
C THR A 85 -1.84 -5.65 -2.84
N MET A 86 -0.55 -5.65 -3.17
CA MET A 86 0.53 -6.01 -2.26
C MET A 86 1.41 -4.80 -1.97
N ILE A 87 1.69 -4.60 -0.68
CA ILE A 87 2.63 -3.59 -0.19
C ILE A 87 3.74 -4.32 0.55
N ASP A 88 4.98 -4.20 0.08
CA ASP A 88 6.15 -4.89 0.63
C ASP A 88 7.19 -3.88 1.12
N ALA A 89 7.21 -3.63 2.42
CA ALA A 89 8.05 -2.66 3.08
C ALA A 89 9.27 -3.32 3.75
N SER A 90 10.46 -2.99 3.27
CA SER A 90 11.75 -3.41 3.85
C SER A 90 12.38 -2.32 4.70
N GLU A 91 12.27 -1.06 4.30
CA GLU A 91 12.81 0.11 4.97
C GLU A 91 11.71 1.05 5.48
N ARG A 92 10.93 1.64 4.57
CA ARG A 92 9.78 2.48 4.88
C ARG A 92 8.88 2.73 3.68
N ILE A 93 7.59 2.41 3.83
CA ILE A 93 6.55 2.85 2.91
C ILE A 93 5.53 3.67 3.69
N GLU A 94 5.22 4.88 3.19
CA GLU A 94 4.23 5.78 3.76
C GLU A 94 3.21 6.15 2.69
N ILE A 95 1.92 5.93 2.98
CA ILE A 95 0.80 6.26 2.10
C ILE A 95 -0.07 7.28 2.81
N GLY A 96 -0.25 8.45 2.20
CA GLY A 96 -1.02 9.56 2.74
C GLY A 96 -2.51 9.25 2.91
N SER A 97 -3.22 10.22 3.46
CA SER A 97 -4.67 10.12 3.68
C SER A 97 -5.45 10.29 2.38
N ASP A 98 -6.69 9.80 2.37
CA ASP A 98 -7.67 9.98 1.29
C ASP A 98 -7.22 9.41 -0.07
N CYS A 99 -6.25 8.48 -0.07
CA CYS A 99 -5.76 7.85 -1.29
C CYS A 99 -6.71 6.76 -1.79
N MET A 100 -6.71 6.54 -3.11
CA MET A 100 -7.39 5.45 -3.78
C MET A 100 -6.37 4.57 -4.51
N ILE A 101 -6.09 3.42 -3.97
CA ILE A 101 -5.17 2.44 -4.57
C ILE A 101 -5.98 1.38 -5.29
N GLY A 102 -5.82 1.31 -6.61
CA GLY A 102 -6.50 0.35 -7.48
C GLY A 102 -6.17 -1.11 -7.18
N PRO A 103 -6.88 -2.06 -7.79
CA PRO A 103 -6.62 -3.48 -7.60
C PRO A 103 -5.31 -3.90 -8.27
N HIS A 104 -4.70 -4.98 -7.74
CA HIS A 104 -3.48 -5.59 -8.28
C HIS A 104 -2.27 -4.65 -8.35
N CYS A 105 -2.22 -3.62 -7.53
CA CYS A 105 -1.02 -2.78 -7.43
C CYS A 105 0.07 -3.51 -6.65
N TYR A 106 1.33 -3.19 -6.98
CA TYR A 106 2.49 -3.60 -6.23
C TYR A 106 3.32 -2.38 -5.82
N ILE A 107 3.53 -2.20 -4.51
CA ILE A 107 4.30 -1.10 -3.95
C ILE A 107 5.43 -1.69 -3.15
N THR A 108 6.68 -1.41 -3.53
CA THR A 108 7.86 -1.94 -2.85
C THR A 108 8.93 -0.86 -2.69
N ASP A 109 9.64 -0.93 -1.58
CA ASP A 109 10.78 -0.06 -1.28
C ASP A 109 12.12 -0.77 -1.38
N SER A 110 12.17 -1.97 -2.00
CA SER A 110 13.40 -2.76 -2.08
C SER A 110 13.56 -3.53 -3.39
N ASP A 111 14.81 -3.74 -3.77
CA ASP A 111 15.25 -4.61 -4.87
C ASP A 111 16.32 -5.59 -4.38
N HIS A 112 16.56 -6.64 -5.15
CA HIS A 112 17.74 -7.49 -4.97
C HIS A 112 18.97 -6.84 -5.59
N GLY A 113 20.12 -7.02 -4.95
CA GLY A 113 21.41 -6.68 -5.55
C GLY A 113 21.64 -7.50 -6.83
N HIS A 114 22.29 -6.91 -7.84
CA HIS A 114 22.54 -7.53 -9.14
C HIS A 114 23.97 -7.25 -9.65
N ALA A 115 24.94 -7.17 -8.74
CA ALA A 115 26.35 -7.04 -9.12
C ALA A 115 26.81 -8.27 -9.93
N LEU A 116 27.60 -8.02 -10.98
CA LEU A 116 28.12 -9.09 -11.84
C LEU A 116 29.01 -10.05 -11.07
N GLY A 117 28.96 -11.32 -11.45
CA GLY A 117 29.78 -12.39 -10.85
C GLY A 117 29.25 -12.98 -9.54
N LEU A 118 28.12 -12.49 -9.03
CA LEU A 118 27.47 -12.99 -7.82
C LEU A 118 26.05 -13.48 -8.11
N LEU A 119 25.65 -14.56 -7.46
CA LEU A 119 24.26 -15.04 -7.54
C LEU A 119 23.31 -13.98 -6.93
N VAL A 120 22.25 -13.60 -7.63
CA VAL A 120 21.27 -12.60 -7.20
C VAL A 120 20.72 -12.92 -5.80
N GLY A 121 20.35 -14.18 -5.55
CA GLY A 121 19.79 -14.59 -4.25
C GLY A 121 20.79 -14.58 -3.08
N LYS A 122 22.09 -14.35 -3.32
CA LYS A 122 23.13 -14.22 -2.29
C LYS A 122 23.55 -12.76 -2.06
N GLN A 123 23.01 -11.83 -2.85
CA GLN A 123 23.32 -10.42 -2.71
C GLN A 123 22.37 -9.77 -1.69
N PRO A 124 22.82 -8.75 -0.96
CA PRO A 124 21.95 -8.01 -0.06
C PRO A 124 20.85 -7.29 -0.86
N SER A 125 19.67 -7.15 -0.26
CA SER A 125 18.63 -6.28 -0.78
C SER A 125 19.04 -4.81 -0.62
N ILE A 126 18.69 -3.99 -1.61
CA ILE A 126 18.91 -2.54 -1.62
C ILE A 126 17.54 -1.89 -1.44
N SER A 127 17.35 -1.14 -0.36
CA SER A 127 16.10 -0.44 -0.08
C SER A 127 16.26 1.08 -0.17
N ALA A 128 15.16 1.75 -0.50
CA ALA A 128 15.00 3.20 -0.45
C ALA A 128 13.54 3.53 -0.19
N PRO A 129 13.22 4.44 0.75
CA PRO A 129 11.86 4.70 1.18
C PRO A 129 10.94 5.09 0.02
N VAL A 130 9.67 4.66 0.10
CA VAL A 130 8.60 5.09 -0.80
C VAL A 130 7.64 5.99 -0.03
N ARG A 131 7.30 7.13 -0.63
CA ARG A 131 6.31 8.05 -0.09
C ARG A 131 5.22 8.33 -1.13
N ILE A 132 3.98 8.12 -0.75
CA ILE A 132 2.79 8.47 -1.53
C ILE A 132 2.06 9.55 -0.74
N GLY A 133 1.87 10.72 -1.33
CA GLY A 133 1.22 11.87 -0.72
C GLY A 133 -0.27 11.66 -0.45
N HIS A 134 -0.96 12.75 -0.14
CA HIS A 134 -2.39 12.74 0.15
C HIS A 134 -3.23 12.79 -1.13
N ASN A 135 -4.45 12.23 -1.09
CA ASN A 135 -5.41 12.27 -2.20
C ASN A 135 -4.83 11.76 -3.53
N VAL A 136 -3.94 10.76 -3.48
CA VAL A 136 -3.33 10.14 -4.66
C VAL A 136 -4.22 9.03 -5.20
N TRP A 137 -4.36 8.97 -6.52
CA TRP A 137 -5.04 7.86 -7.18
C TRP A 137 -4.06 7.00 -7.98
N LEU A 138 -3.88 5.75 -7.57
CA LEU A 138 -3.21 4.73 -8.37
C LEU A 138 -4.25 3.88 -9.10
N GLY A 139 -4.18 3.85 -10.43
CA GLY A 139 -5.00 2.96 -11.26
C GLY A 139 -4.70 1.48 -11.03
N ALA A 140 -5.49 0.58 -11.62
CA ALA A 140 -5.29 -0.85 -11.50
C ALA A 140 -3.91 -1.29 -12.03
N GLY A 141 -3.25 -2.23 -11.33
CA GLY A 141 -1.99 -2.82 -11.77
C GLY A 141 -0.80 -1.86 -11.79
N VAL A 142 -0.87 -0.75 -11.05
CA VAL A 142 0.26 0.18 -10.92
C VAL A 142 1.36 -0.47 -10.08
N ILE A 143 2.62 -0.33 -10.54
CA ILE A 143 3.81 -0.74 -9.80
C ILE A 143 4.57 0.51 -9.37
N VAL A 144 4.85 0.63 -8.06
CA VAL A 144 5.69 1.69 -7.49
C VAL A 144 6.96 1.08 -6.95
N LEU A 145 8.10 1.53 -7.49
CA LEU A 145 9.42 0.99 -7.12
C LEU A 145 10.08 1.81 -6.01
N LYS A 146 11.12 1.25 -5.42
CA LYS A 146 11.90 1.84 -4.33
C LYS A 146 12.37 3.27 -4.64
N GLY A 147 12.43 4.10 -3.60
CA GLY A 147 12.92 5.48 -3.66
C GLY A 147 11.96 6.47 -4.33
N VAL A 148 10.75 6.03 -4.71
CA VAL A 148 9.77 6.89 -5.38
C VAL A 148 9.03 7.75 -4.37
N THR A 149 8.90 9.05 -4.69
CA THR A 149 7.95 9.96 -4.05
C THR A 149 6.86 10.32 -5.05
N ILE A 150 5.59 10.16 -4.67
CA ILE A 150 4.41 10.59 -5.42
C ILE A 150 3.78 11.74 -4.65
N GLY A 151 3.73 12.92 -5.26
CA GLY A 151 3.18 14.14 -4.63
C GLY A 151 1.67 14.09 -4.47
N ASP A 152 1.15 15.02 -3.66
CA ASP A 152 -0.28 15.12 -3.35
C ASP A 152 -1.12 15.33 -4.62
N ASN A 153 -2.34 14.79 -4.63
CA ASN A 153 -3.30 14.88 -5.73
C ASN A 153 -2.83 14.26 -7.04
N ALA A 154 -1.72 13.52 -7.05
CA ALA A 154 -1.23 12.87 -8.27
C ALA A 154 -2.15 11.72 -8.71
N VAL A 155 -2.20 11.50 -10.02
CA VAL A 155 -2.92 10.39 -10.64
C VAL A 155 -1.95 9.54 -11.44
N VAL A 156 -1.89 8.25 -11.13
CA VAL A 156 -1.09 7.28 -11.87
C VAL A 156 -2.03 6.36 -12.65
N GLY A 157 -1.94 6.41 -13.99
CA GLY A 157 -2.79 5.60 -14.87
C GLY A 157 -2.55 4.10 -14.72
N ALA A 158 -3.57 3.31 -15.00
CA ALA A 158 -3.52 1.86 -14.85
C ALA A 158 -2.36 1.22 -15.65
N GLY A 159 -1.75 0.16 -15.08
CA GLY A 159 -0.64 -0.57 -15.68
C GLY A 159 0.68 0.18 -15.74
N SER A 160 0.80 1.35 -15.11
CA SER A 160 2.02 2.14 -15.11
C SER A 160 3.07 1.58 -14.14
N VAL A 161 4.36 1.78 -14.49
CA VAL A 161 5.50 1.48 -13.61
C VAL A 161 6.19 2.78 -13.22
N VAL A 162 6.03 3.17 -11.97
CA VAL A 162 6.60 4.41 -11.43
C VAL A 162 8.02 4.14 -10.92
N THR A 163 9.00 4.73 -11.60
CA THR A 163 10.44 4.54 -11.33
C THR A 163 11.14 5.81 -10.88
N LYS A 164 10.44 6.96 -10.90
CA LYS A 164 10.95 8.28 -10.53
C LYS A 164 9.87 9.06 -9.80
N GLU A 165 10.26 10.17 -9.21
CA GLU A 165 9.36 11.11 -8.56
C GLU A 165 8.22 11.54 -9.49
N VAL A 166 7.02 11.64 -8.92
CA VAL A 166 5.82 12.18 -9.56
C VAL A 166 5.46 13.48 -8.83
N PRO A 167 5.44 14.62 -9.54
CA PRO A 167 5.08 15.90 -8.92
C PRO A 167 3.64 15.90 -8.38
N ALA A 168 3.36 16.75 -7.40
CA ALA A 168 2.01 17.01 -6.96
C ALA A 168 1.13 17.50 -8.12
N ASN A 169 -0.17 17.16 -8.10
CA ASN A 169 -1.16 17.50 -9.11
C ASN A 169 -0.85 16.95 -10.52
N ALA A 170 0.14 16.08 -10.68
CA ALA A 170 0.51 15.50 -11.97
C ALA A 170 -0.31 14.25 -12.30
N LYS A 171 -0.57 14.06 -13.59
CA LYS A 171 -1.04 12.79 -14.14
C LYS A 171 0.09 12.12 -14.90
N VAL A 172 0.38 10.86 -14.55
CA VAL A 172 1.43 10.05 -15.18
C VAL A 172 0.88 8.74 -15.72
N VAL A 173 1.45 8.26 -16.81
CA VAL A 173 1.10 6.96 -17.42
C VAL A 173 2.32 6.31 -18.06
N GLY A 174 2.28 4.99 -18.23
CA GLY A 174 3.23 4.22 -19.06
C GLY A 174 4.28 3.43 -18.27
N VAL A 175 5.14 2.74 -19.01
CA VAL A 175 6.24 1.89 -18.53
C VAL A 175 7.52 2.30 -19.25
N PRO A 176 8.41 3.05 -18.59
CA PRO A 176 8.23 3.71 -17.29
C PRO A 176 7.23 4.89 -17.36
N ALA A 177 6.61 5.21 -16.24
CA ALA A 177 5.62 6.29 -16.15
C ALA A 177 6.22 7.66 -16.51
N ARG A 178 5.46 8.46 -17.27
CA ARG A 178 5.81 9.82 -17.68
C ARG A 178 4.64 10.76 -17.43
N VAL A 179 4.95 12.00 -17.12
CA VAL A 179 3.95 13.07 -16.95
C VAL A 179 3.27 13.32 -18.30
N ILE A 180 1.94 13.24 -18.33
CA ILE A 180 1.11 13.58 -19.48
C ILE A 180 0.29 14.85 -19.26
N GLN A 181 0.09 15.23 -18.01
CA GLN A 181 -0.64 16.42 -17.62
C GLN A 181 -0.18 16.85 -16.23
N GLN A 182 -0.06 18.15 -16.02
CA GLN A 182 0.12 18.75 -14.70
C GLN A 182 -0.88 19.89 -14.57
N THR A 183 -1.61 19.90 -13.46
CA THR A 183 -2.55 20.97 -13.13
C THR A 183 -1.84 21.92 -12.17
N GLU A 184 -1.90 23.20 -12.45
CA GLU A 184 -1.35 24.25 -11.61
C GLU A 184 -2.13 24.39 -10.29
#